data_3d00ffd8bbd35dfe75270edae96e4bfd
#
_entry.id   3d00ffd8bbd35dfe75270edae96e4bfd
#
_cell.length_a   1.000
_cell.length_b   1.000
_cell.length_c   1.000
_cell.angle_alpha   90.00
_cell.angle_beta   90.00
_cell.angle_gamma   90.00
#
_symmetry.space_group_name_H-M   'P 1'
#
loop_
_entity.id
_entity.type
_entity.pdbx_description
1 polymer ?
#
loop_
_entity_poly.entity_id
_entity_poly.type
_entity_poly.pdbx_seq_one_letter_code
_entity_poly.pdbx_strand_id
1 'polypeptide(L)'
;MPATPRTAPSANLQALRLHYPDAPAAEVLRFATARKTPKDALKLYRNYLKWRSDEGAPARLQERAAPVQQQAPQFASLGGRTRRGDQVVLVEGARYSTQIDKGAYVAQMCVLMDQVLLQDSDRRIVVLVDTRGGTGPG
;
A
#
# COMPACT_ATOMS: atom_id res chain seq x y z
N MET A 1 22.12 5.46 -12.50
CA MET A 1 21.41 6.74 -12.61
C MET A 1 20.46 6.90 -11.43
N PRO A 2 20.48 8.06 -10.79
CA PRO A 2 19.48 8.30 -9.75
C PRO A 2 18.08 8.23 -10.36
N ALA A 3 17.12 7.73 -9.58
CA ALA A 3 15.74 7.71 -10.02
C ALA A 3 15.27 9.14 -10.29
N THR A 4 14.55 9.36 -11.39
CA THR A 4 13.92 10.65 -11.66
C THR A 4 12.91 10.95 -10.54
N PRO A 5 12.98 12.12 -9.90
CA PRO A 5 11.99 12.48 -8.90
C PRO A 5 10.58 12.38 -9.50
N ARG A 6 9.63 11.92 -8.70
CA ARG A 6 8.23 11.97 -9.11
C ARG A 6 7.80 13.43 -9.24
N THR A 7 7.24 13.76 -10.41
CA THR A 7 6.62 15.06 -10.62
C THR A 7 5.11 14.87 -10.72
N ALA A 8 4.39 15.66 -9.96
CA ALA A 8 2.94 15.71 -10.03
C ALA A 8 2.52 16.86 -10.93
N PRO A 9 1.40 16.73 -11.67
CA PRO A 9 0.81 17.91 -12.32
C PRO A 9 0.53 18.99 -11.28
N SER A 10 0.98 20.21 -11.53
CA SER A 10 0.81 21.35 -10.61
C SER A 10 -0.65 21.58 -10.22
N ALA A 11 -1.57 21.46 -11.20
CA ALA A 11 -2.99 21.65 -10.97
C ALA A 11 -3.54 20.59 -9.99
N ASN A 12 -3.10 19.34 -10.08
CA ASN A 12 -3.52 18.28 -9.17
C ASN A 12 -3.07 18.58 -7.74
N LEU A 13 -1.81 18.97 -7.60
CA LEU A 13 -1.23 19.29 -6.30
C LEU A 13 -1.92 20.49 -5.65
N GLN A 14 -2.17 21.55 -6.41
CA GLN A 14 -2.89 22.73 -5.94
C GLN A 14 -4.30 22.38 -5.48
N ALA A 15 -5.04 21.59 -6.27
CA ALA A 15 -6.41 21.20 -5.96
C ALA A 15 -6.46 20.39 -4.65
N LEU A 16 -5.54 19.44 -4.47
CA LEU A 16 -5.48 18.64 -3.25
C LEU A 16 -5.13 19.49 -2.03
N ARG A 17 -4.18 20.40 -2.16
CA ARG A 17 -3.78 21.30 -1.07
C ARG A 17 -4.90 22.26 -0.68
N LEU A 18 -5.67 22.72 -1.67
CA LEU A 18 -6.81 23.61 -1.42
C LEU A 18 -7.93 22.92 -0.65
N HIS A 19 -8.26 21.67 -1.03
CA HIS A 19 -9.34 20.92 -0.40
C HIS A 19 -8.92 20.24 0.90
N TYR A 20 -7.64 19.89 1.05
CA TYR A 20 -7.10 19.18 2.18
C TYR A 20 -5.83 19.83 2.72
N PRO A 21 -5.95 21.07 3.26
CA PRO A 21 -4.78 21.86 3.63
C PRO A 21 -3.95 21.23 4.77
N ASP A 22 -4.58 20.39 5.60
CA ASP A 22 -3.91 19.75 6.74
C ASP A 22 -3.37 18.35 6.42
N ALA A 23 -3.56 17.87 5.19
CA ALA A 23 -3.08 16.55 4.79
C ALA A 23 -1.54 16.52 4.70
N PRO A 24 -0.90 15.39 5.04
CA PRO A 24 0.55 15.26 4.94
C PRO A 24 1.05 15.53 3.51
N ALA A 25 2.09 16.34 3.36
CA ALA A 25 2.57 16.80 2.06
C ALA A 25 2.98 15.64 1.14
N ALA A 26 3.66 14.63 1.66
CA ALA A 26 4.11 13.49 0.86
C ALA A 26 2.93 12.60 0.43
N GLU A 27 1.92 12.47 1.28
CA GLU A 27 0.69 11.75 0.92
C GLU A 27 -0.06 12.46 -0.20
N VAL A 28 -0.23 13.78 -0.09
CA VAL A 28 -0.86 14.60 -1.12
C VAL A 28 -0.11 14.46 -2.45
N LEU A 29 1.21 14.51 -2.41
CA LEU A 29 2.05 14.34 -3.61
C LEU A 29 1.81 12.98 -4.27
N ARG A 30 1.71 11.92 -3.49
CA ARG A 30 1.47 10.58 -4.00
C ARG A 30 0.15 10.49 -4.76
N PHE A 31 -0.92 11.08 -4.22
CA PHE A 31 -2.23 11.08 -4.87
C PHE A 31 -2.28 12.02 -6.08
N ALA A 32 -1.61 13.16 -6.01
CA ALA A 32 -1.49 14.07 -7.15
C ALA A 32 -0.77 13.42 -8.34
N THR A 33 0.24 12.61 -8.06
CA THR A 33 1.02 11.89 -9.07
C THR A 33 0.24 10.72 -9.69
N ALA A 34 -0.70 10.14 -8.95
CA ALA A 34 -1.41 8.91 -9.34
C ALA A 34 -2.44 9.13 -10.44
N ARG A 35 -2.87 10.36 -10.69
CA ARG A 35 -3.90 10.67 -11.69
C ARG A 35 -3.45 11.83 -12.57
N LYS A 36 -4.08 11.94 -13.76
CA LYS A 36 -3.73 12.96 -14.75
C LYS A 36 -4.46 14.28 -14.53
N THR A 37 -5.66 14.25 -13.95
CA THR A 37 -6.51 15.43 -13.80
C THR A 37 -6.78 15.73 -12.33
N PRO A 38 -7.02 17.02 -11.97
CA PRO A 38 -7.38 17.39 -10.60
C PRO A 38 -8.65 16.68 -10.12
N LYS A 39 -9.65 16.54 -10.96
CA LYS A 39 -10.91 15.89 -10.64
C LYS A 39 -10.68 14.43 -10.22
N ASP A 40 -9.87 13.70 -10.99
CA ASP A 40 -9.59 12.29 -10.70
C ASP A 40 -8.71 12.13 -9.47
N ALA A 41 -7.75 13.02 -9.27
CA ALA A 41 -6.90 13.02 -8.09
C ALA A 41 -7.71 13.27 -6.82
N LEU A 42 -8.62 14.25 -6.84
CA LEU A 42 -9.51 14.55 -5.71
C LEU A 42 -10.44 13.37 -5.41
N LYS A 43 -11.01 12.75 -6.45
CA LYS A 43 -11.88 11.58 -6.28
C LYS A 43 -11.13 10.42 -5.65
N LEU A 44 -9.93 10.13 -6.13
CA LEU A 44 -9.11 9.05 -5.60
C LEU A 44 -8.77 9.29 -4.12
N TYR A 45 -8.34 10.50 -3.79
CA TYR A 45 -7.98 10.85 -2.42
C TYR A 45 -9.18 10.81 -1.47
N ARG A 46 -10.32 11.34 -1.92
CA ARG A 46 -11.57 11.26 -1.14
C ARG A 46 -11.97 9.82 -0.85
N ASN A 47 -11.89 8.95 -1.85
CA ASN A 47 -12.20 7.53 -1.68
C ASN A 47 -11.22 6.85 -0.73
N TYR A 48 -9.95 7.19 -0.81
CA TYR A 48 -8.93 6.71 0.12
C TYR A 48 -9.23 7.12 1.57
N LEU A 49 -9.57 8.38 1.80
CA LEU A 49 -9.89 8.88 3.14
C LEU A 49 -11.14 8.19 3.70
N LYS A 50 -12.15 7.98 2.86
CA LYS A 50 -13.35 7.25 3.26
C LYS A 50 -13.03 5.81 3.66
N TRP A 51 -12.25 5.12 2.84
CA TRP A 51 -11.80 3.76 3.15
C TRP A 51 -11.01 3.72 4.46
N ARG A 52 -10.09 4.66 4.66
CA ARG A 52 -9.32 4.75 5.91
C ARG A 52 -10.22 4.95 7.14
N SER A 53 -11.24 5.76 7.00
CA SER A 53 -12.19 6.01 8.09
C SER A 53 -13.01 4.77 8.42
N ASP A 54 -13.41 4.02 7.40
CA ASP A 54 -14.33 2.87 7.56
C ASP A 54 -13.55 1.57 7.80
N GLU A 55 -12.93 1.03 6.77
CA GLU A 55 -12.36 -0.32 6.79
C GLU A 55 -10.85 -0.34 6.95
N GLY A 56 -10.17 0.70 6.50
CA GLY A 56 -8.72 0.78 6.44
C GLY A 56 -8.06 1.43 7.64
N ALA A 57 -8.78 1.67 8.73
CA ALA A 57 -8.17 2.18 9.94
C ALA A 57 -7.10 1.19 10.45
N PRO A 58 -5.94 1.66 10.93
CA PRO A 58 -4.85 0.76 11.31
C PRO A 58 -5.25 -0.33 12.29
N ALA A 59 -6.07 0.00 13.29
CA ALA A 59 -6.55 -0.99 14.25
C ALA A 59 -7.44 -2.06 13.61
N ARG A 60 -8.29 -1.66 12.67
CA ARG A 60 -9.15 -2.59 11.93
C ARG A 60 -8.34 -3.50 11.01
N LEU A 61 -7.34 -2.96 10.35
CA LEU A 61 -6.45 -3.75 9.50
C LEU A 61 -5.71 -4.80 10.31
N GLN A 62 -5.20 -4.45 11.48
CA GLN A 62 -4.55 -5.39 12.38
C GLN A 62 -5.50 -6.51 12.83
N GLU A 63 -6.72 -6.14 13.21
CA GLU A 63 -7.73 -7.11 13.63
C GLU A 63 -8.07 -8.08 12.49
N ARG A 64 -8.28 -7.57 11.29
CA ARG A 64 -8.60 -8.40 10.12
C ARG A 64 -7.42 -9.25 9.66
N ALA A 65 -6.20 -8.77 9.84
CA ALA A 65 -4.98 -9.50 9.47
C ALA A 65 -4.61 -10.59 10.47
N ALA A 66 -5.16 -10.59 11.66
CA ALA A 66 -4.79 -11.48 12.75
C ALA A 66 -4.78 -12.97 12.35
N PRO A 67 -5.76 -13.51 11.61
CA PRO A 67 -5.71 -14.93 11.21
C PRO A 67 -4.46 -15.27 10.39
N VAL A 68 -4.01 -14.39 9.51
CA VAL A 68 -2.79 -14.59 8.72
C VAL A 68 -1.56 -14.47 9.62
N GLN A 69 -1.53 -13.48 10.50
CA GLN A 69 -0.41 -13.27 11.41
C GLN A 69 -0.21 -14.47 12.36
N GLN A 70 -1.30 -15.10 12.76
CA GLN A 70 -1.26 -16.26 13.67
C GLN A 70 -0.99 -17.57 12.96
N GLN A 71 -1.58 -17.79 11.79
CA GLN A 71 -1.55 -19.10 11.12
C GLN A 71 -0.55 -19.16 9.97
N ALA A 72 -0.25 -18.04 9.32
CA ALA A 72 0.67 -17.98 8.19
C ALA A 72 1.53 -16.72 8.24
N PRO A 73 2.30 -16.51 9.33
CA PRO A 73 3.05 -15.26 9.52
C PRO A 73 4.11 -15.02 8.44
N GLN A 74 4.55 -16.05 7.75
CA GLN A 74 5.54 -15.96 6.67
C GLN A 74 4.92 -15.74 5.29
N PHE A 75 3.59 -15.64 5.21
CA PHE A 75 2.94 -15.40 3.91
C PHE A 75 3.44 -14.13 3.24
N ALA A 76 3.57 -13.06 3.99
CA ALA A 76 4.11 -11.80 3.47
C ALA A 76 5.05 -11.18 4.50
N SER A 77 6.14 -10.62 4.03
CA SER A 77 7.15 -10.01 4.89
C SER A 77 7.88 -8.89 4.16
N LEU A 78 8.46 -7.97 4.93
CA LEU A 78 9.34 -6.98 4.36
C LEU A 78 10.68 -7.63 4.02
N GLY A 79 11.09 -7.50 2.76
CA GLY A 79 12.42 -7.90 2.31
C GLY A 79 13.41 -6.76 2.44
N GLY A 80 14.52 -6.87 1.72
CA GLY A 80 15.48 -5.78 1.64
C GLY A 80 15.00 -4.66 0.73
N ARG A 81 15.93 -3.81 0.34
CA ARG A 81 15.66 -2.74 -0.61
C ARG A 81 16.32 -3.05 -1.96
N THR A 82 15.72 -2.57 -3.04
CA THR A 82 16.35 -2.61 -4.35
C THR A 82 17.54 -1.66 -4.39
N ARG A 83 18.33 -1.74 -5.45
CA ARG A 83 19.45 -0.80 -5.65
C ARG A 83 19.00 0.66 -5.72
N ARG A 84 17.75 0.89 -6.11
CA ARG A 84 17.14 2.23 -6.16
C ARG A 84 16.60 2.69 -4.80
N GLY A 85 16.62 1.83 -3.81
CA GLY A 85 16.08 2.12 -2.49
C GLY A 85 14.59 1.80 -2.34
N ASP A 86 13.97 1.14 -3.33
CA ASP A 86 12.58 0.72 -3.24
C ASP A 86 12.45 -0.41 -2.21
N GLN A 87 11.37 -0.38 -1.43
CA GLN A 87 11.12 -1.44 -0.46
C GLN A 87 10.58 -2.68 -1.16
N VAL A 88 11.16 -3.83 -0.84
CA VAL A 88 10.67 -5.12 -1.34
C VAL A 88 9.73 -5.73 -0.31
N VAL A 89 8.56 -6.18 -0.77
CA VAL A 89 7.63 -7.00 0.01
C VAL A 89 7.64 -8.40 -0.61
N LEU A 90 7.97 -9.39 0.20
CA LEU A 90 8.01 -10.79 -0.24
C LEU A 90 6.69 -11.47 0.09
N VAL A 91 6.12 -12.16 -0.89
CA VAL A 91 4.90 -12.96 -0.71
C VAL A 91 5.22 -14.41 -1.06
N GLU A 92 5.03 -15.30 -0.11
CA GLU A 92 5.20 -16.75 -0.31
C GLU A 92 3.85 -17.37 -0.62
N GLY A 93 3.58 -17.63 -1.90
CA GLY A 93 2.33 -18.24 -2.35
C GLY A 93 2.03 -19.59 -1.73
N ALA A 94 3.06 -20.37 -1.39
CA ALA A 94 2.92 -21.66 -0.73
C ALA A 94 2.24 -21.55 0.65
N ARG A 95 2.26 -20.40 1.27
CA ARG A 95 1.65 -20.16 2.59
C ARG A 95 0.18 -19.75 2.50
N TYR A 96 -0.34 -19.52 1.29
CA TYR A 96 -1.74 -19.20 1.11
C TYR A 96 -2.61 -20.41 1.41
N SER A 97 -3.68 -20.19 2.15
CA SER A 97 -4.65 -21.24 2.50
C SER A 97 -6.08 -20.73 2.25
N THR A 98 -6.89 -21.56 1.65
CA THR A 98 -8.32 -21.27 1.46
C THR A 98 -9.11 -21.36 2.76
N GLN A 99 -8.50 -21.88 3.84
CA GLN A 99 -9.09 -21.92 5.17
C GLN A 99 -9.11 -20.55 5.85
N ILE A 100 -8.28 -19.63 5.40
CA ILE A 100 -8.22 -18.26 5.92
C ILE A 100 -8.98 -17.35 4.97
N ASP A 101 -9.82 -16.45 5.52
CA ASP A 101 -10.55 -15.48 4.72
C ASP A 101 -9.60 -14.63 3.85
N LYS A 102 -9.98 -14.45 2.60
CA LYS A 102 -9.20 -13.63 1.64
C LYS A 102 -8.95 -12.22 2.15
N GLY A 103 -9.96 -11.64 2.81
CA GLY A 103 -9.85 -10.30 3.38
C GLY A 103 -8.73 -10.18 4.42
N ALA A 104 -8.40 -11.26 5.12
CA ALA A 104 -7.30 -11.28 6.08
C ALA A 104 -5.94 -11.13 5.37
N TYR A 105 -5.75 -11.77 4.21
CA TYR A 105 -4.54 -11.60 3.42
C TYR A 105 -4.40 -10.18 2.88
N VAL A 106 -5.49 -9.61 2.38
CA VAL A 106 -5.49 -8.22 1.91
C VAL A 106 -5.14 -7.27 3.06
N ALA A 107 -5.75 -7.47 4.23
CA ALA A 107 -5.46 -6.66 5.40
C ALA A 107 -3.99 -6.77 5.83
N GLN A 108 -3.42 -7.97 5.78
CA GLN A 108 -2.00 -8.16 6.10
C GLN A 108 -1.09 -7.41 5.12
N MET A 109 -1.41 -7.42 3.83
CA MET A 109 -0.66 -6.63 2.86
C MET A 109 -0.76 -5.14 3.16
N CYS A 110 -1.94 -4.65 3.51
CA CYS A 110 -2.13 -3.25 3.90
C CYS A 110 -1.32 -2.89 5.15
N VAL A 111 -1.29 -3.77 6.14
CA VAL A 111 -0.48 -3.58 7.36
C VAL A 111 1.00 -3.41 7.00
N LEU A 112 1.54 -4.27 6.14
CA LEU A 112 2.94 -4.17 5.72
C LEU A 112 3.21 -2.89 4.93
N MET A 113 2.33 -2.54 4.00
CA MET A 113 2.47 -1.31 3.22
C MET A 113 2.41 -0.07 4.10
N ASP A 114 1.56 -0.07 5.12
CA ASP A 114 1.50 1.04 6.07
C ASP A 114 2.79 1.19 6.87
N GLN A 115 3.43 0.11 7.26
CA GLN A 115 4.72 0.17 7.95
C GLN A 115 5.78 0.91 7.12
N VAL A 116 5.75 0.72 5.81
CA VAL A 116 6.67 1.39 4.88
C VAL A 116 6.25 2.84 4.65
N LEU A 117 4.97 3.06 4.32
CA LEU A 117 4.48 4.36 3.85
C LEU A 117 4.31 5.37 4.99
N LEU A 118 4.10 4.93 6.23
CA LEU A 118 4.04 5.82 7.38
C LEU A 118 5.42 6.39 7.73
N GLN A 119 6.49 5.67 7.40
CA GLN A 119 7.85 6.17 7.58
C GLN A 119 8.30 7.04 6.40
N ASP A 120 7.87 6.69 5.19
CA ASP A 120 8.25 7.37 3.97
C ASP A 120 7.14 7.19 2.93
N SER A 121 6.21 8.13 2.89
CA SER A 121 5.02 8.03 2.04
C SER A 121 5.32 8.14 0.55
N ASP A 122 6.52 8.54 0.16
CA ASP A 122 6.94 8.57 -1.24
C ASP A 122 7.73 7.31 -1.63
N ARG A 123 7.93 6.38 -0.73
CA ARG A 123 8.68 5.16 -1.03
C ARG A 123 7.89 4.27 -1.99
N ARG A 124 8.58 3.76 -2.99
CA ARG A 124 8.02 2.77 -3.90
C ARG A 124 8.12 1.39 -3.27
N ILE A 125 7.13 0.56 -3.56
CA ILE A 125 7.05 -0.81 -3.07
C ILE A 125 7.10 -1.75 -4.26
N VAL A 126 7.99 -2.74 -4.19
CA VAL A 126 8.08 -3.82 -5.17
C VAL A 126 7.60 -5.10 -4.47
N VAL A 127 6.58 -5.72 -5.03
CA VAL A 127 6.05 -6.98 -4.49
C VAL A 127 6.63 -8.13 -5.31
N LEU A 128 7.37 -9.01 -4.64
CA LEU A 128 7.88 -10.25 -5.23
C LEU A 128 7.05 -11.41 -4.72
N VAL A 129 6.42 -12.12 -5.63
CA VAL A 129 5.60 -13.29 -5.30
C VAL A 129 6.37 -14.55 -5.66
N ASP A 130 6.67 -15.36 -4.65
CA ASP A 130 7.27 -16.67 -4.85
C ASP A 130 6.12 -17.70 -5.00
N THR A 131 6.01 -18.26 -6.19
CA THR A 131 4.97 -19.23 -6.52
C THR A 131 5.43 -20.69 -6.34
N ARG A 132 6.66 -20.92 -5.94
CA ARG A 132 7.21 -22.27 -5.78
C ARG A 132 6.55 -22.99 -4.61
N GLY A 133 6.29 -24.28 -4.78
CA GLY A 133 5.70 -25.12 -3.73
C GLY A 133 4.25 -24.81 -3.41
N GLY A 134 3.64 -23.86 -4.09
CA GLY A 134 2.24 -23.55 -3.92
C GLY A 134 1.35 -24.52 -4.67
N THR A 135 0.21 -24.88 -4.04
CA THR A 135 -0.83 -25.65 -4.70
C THR A 135 -1.78 -24.76 -5.51
N GLY A 136 -1.45 -23.52 -5.68
CA GLY A 136 -2.19 -22.45 -6.34
C GLY A 136 -3.53 -22.77 -6.98
N PRO A 137 -4.37 -21.80 -7.27
CA PRO A 137 -5.57 -22.11 -8.05
C PRO A 137 -5.10 -22.71 -9.37
N GLY A 138 -5.48 -23.94 -9.57
CA GLY A 138 -5.25 -24.58 -10.86
C GLY A 138 -5.95 -23.79 -11.96
#